data_18bac43697d0c27c21a7673064208fe8
#
_entry.id   18bac43697d0c27c21a7673064208fe8
#
_cell.length_a   1.000
_cell.length_b   1.000
_cell.length_c   1.000
_cell.angle_alpha   90.00
_cell.angle_beta   90.00
_cell.angle_gamma   90.00
#
_symmetry.space_group_name_H-M   'P 1'
#
loop_
_entity.id
_entity.type
_entity.pdbx_description
1 polymer ?
#
loop_
_entity_poly.entity_id
_entity_poly.type
_entity_poly.pdbx_seq_one_letter_code
_entity_poly.pdbx_strand_id
1 'polypeptide(L)'
;YFAVSFSLGIAARNAGLTPLQGFFASLLNNASAGEYAAFTLIAANATLFQVALITLIANARYLLMSCALAQRFAPGTPFFHRLIIAYDVTDELFGITISRPGCLNPFYTYGAILLAAPAWAFGTAFGIMAGNALPLRAVSALSVALYGMFLAIIIPPARKNKVVAVLIVISFALSFFGSYVPGISACLLYTSPSPRD
;
A
#
# COMPACT_ATOMS: atom_id res chain seq x y z
N TYR A 1 -3.83 -3.88 -8.55
CA TYR A 1 -2.84 -4.67 -7.79
C TYR A 1 -1.60 -5.00 -8.63
N PHE A 2 -1.72 -5.88 -9.64
CA PHE A 2 -0.57 -6.38 -10.41
C PHE A 2 0.31 -5.27 -11.01
N ALA A 3 -0.25 -4.24 -11.64
CA ALA A 3 0.52 -3.16 -12.26
C ALA A 3 1.30 -2.32 -11.24
N VAL A 4 0.72 -2.11 -10.06
CA VAL A 4 1.35 -1.36 -8.97
C VAL A 4 2.48 -2.18 -8.35
N SER A 5 2.23 -3.44 -8.01
CA SER A 5 3.26 -4.33 -7.46
C SER A 5 4.39 -4.62 -8.44
N PHE A 6 4.09 -4.61 -9.74
CA PHE A 6 5.12 -4.69 -10.77
C PHE A 6 6.10 -3.51 -10.71
N SER A 7 5.60 -2.28 -10.49
CA SER A 7 6.48 -1.12 -10.30
C SER A 7 7.29 -1.20 -9.00
N LEU A 8 6.72 -1.78 -7.95
CA LEU A 8 7.46 -2.08 -6.71
C LEU A 8 8.54 -3.13 -6.93
N GLY A 9 8.31 -4.11 -7.80
CA GLY A 9 9.30 -5.09 -8.19
C GLY A 9 10.56 -4.48 -8.82
N ILE A 10 10.41 -3.37 -9.55
CA ILE A 10 11.56 -2.63 -10.09
C ILE A 10 12.37 -1.99 -8.95
N ALA A 11 11.69 -1.42 -7.94
CA ALA A 11 12.35 -0.88 -6.75
C ALA A 11 13.06 -2.00 -5.95
N ALA A 12 12.42 -3.16 -5.79
CA ALA A 12 13.00 -4.34 -5.15
C ALA A 12 14.26 -4.82 -5.87
N ARG A 13 14.27 -4.79 -7.19
CA ARG A 13 15.44 -5.13 -7.99
C ARG A 13 16.59 -4.16 -7.74
N ASN A 14 16.33 -2.86 -7.69
CA ASN A 14 17.34 -1.85 -7.38
C ASN A 14 17.93 -2.04 -5.98
N ALA A 15 17.16 -2.64 -5.07
CA ALA A 15 17.62 -3.07 -3.75
C ALA A 15 18.39 -4.40 -3.76
N GLY A 16 18.59 -5.01 -4.92
CA GLY A 16 19.35 -6.27 -5.07
C GLY A 16 18.57 -7.54 -4.70
N LEU A 17 17.23 -7.46 -4.55
CA LEU A 17 16.41 -8.62 -4.22
C LEU A 17 16.26 -9.56 -5.43
N THR A 18 16.26 -10.86 -5.15
CA THR A 18 15.91 -11.89 -6.14
C THR A 18 14.38 -11.95 -6.34
N PRO A 19 13.89 -12.49 -7.49
CA PRO A 19 12.44 -12.62 -7.72
C PRO A 19 11.71 -13.40 -6.62
N LEU A 20 12.36 -14.43 -6.07
CA LEU A 20 11.80 -15.23 -4.98
C LEU A 20 11.72 -14.44 -3.67
N GLN A 21 12.75 -13.67 -3.33
CA GLN A 21 12.74 -12.78 -2.17
C GLN A 21 11.66 -11.70 -2.29
N GLY A 22 11.53 -11.07 -3.47
CA GLY A 22 10.48 -10.09 -3.75
C GLY A 22 9.08 -10.70 -3.64
N PHE A 23 8.89 -11.91 -4.17
CA PHE A 23 7.62 -12.63 -4.05
C PHE A 23 7.20 -12.82 -2.58
N PHE A 24 8.09 -13.36 -1.75
CA PHE A 24 7.77 -13.59 -0.34
C PHE A 24 7.66 -12.29 0.46
N ALA A 25 8.48 -11.28 0.17
CA ALA A 25 8.39 -9.98 0.82
C ALA A 25 7.01 -9.34 0.56
N SER A 26 6.56 -9.35 -0.69
CA SER A 26 5.26 -8.83 -1.09
C SER A 26 4.10 -9.66 -0.55
N LEU A 27 4.21 -10.98 -0.56
CA LEU A 27 3.16 -11.87 -0.02
C LEU A 27 2.97 -11.65 1.49
N LEU A 28 4.05 -11.41 2.23
CA LEU A 28 3.99 -11.26 3.69
C LEU A 28 3.67 -9.83 4.13
N ASN A 29 4.05 -8.83 3.35
CA ASN A 29 3.83 -7.43 3.73
C ASN A 29 2.56 -6.83 3.10
N ASN A 30 2.27 -7.17 1.85
CA ASN A 30 1.10 -6.76 1.05
C ASN A 30 0.67 -5.29 1.23
N ALA A 31 1.65 -4.37 1.31
CA ALA A 31 1.44 -2.97 1.66
C ALA A 31 2.30 -2.06 0.79
N SER A 32 1.70 -1.36 -0.17
CA SER A 32 2.40 -0.56 -1.18
C SER A 32 3.42 0.42 -0.61
N ALA A 33 3.00 1.26 0.34
CA ALA A 33 3.87 2.29 0.92
C ALA A 33 4.95 1.69 1.84
N GLY A 34 4.57 0.74 2.70
CA GLY A 34 5.51 0.07 3.61
C GLY A 34 6.54 -0.77 2.87
N GLU A 35 6.12 -1.44 1.80
CA GLU A 35 6.98 -2.27 0.98
C GLU A 35 7.97 -1.42 0.16
N TYR A 36 7.50 -0.32 -0.44
CA TYR A 36 8.36 0.61 -1.13
C TYR A 36 9.42 1.22 -0.21
N ALA A 37 9.00 1.66 1.00
CA ALA A 37 9.92 2.19 2.01
C ALA A 37 10.95 1.13 2.44
N ALA A 38 10.51 -0.12 2.64
CA ALA A 38 11.41 -1.23 2.98
C ALA A 38 12.45 -1.47 1.88
N PHE A 39 12.05 -1.56 0.61
CA PHE A 39 12.98 -1.78 -0.49
C PHE A 39 13.96 -0.63 -0.66
N THR A 40 13.50 0.62 -0.51
CA THR A 40 14.37 1.80 -0.56
C THR A 40 15.43 1.79 0.55
N LEU A 41 15.05 1.42 1.76
CA LEU A 41 15.96 1.32 2.89
C LEU A 41 16.94 0.15 2.75
N ILE A 42 16.51 -0.98 2.20
CA ILE A 42 17.39 -2.12 1.89
C ILE A 42 18.43 -1.68 0.84
N ALA A 43 18.01 -0.96 -0.19
CA ALA A 43 18.91 -0.41 -1.20
C ALA A 43 19.95 0.57 -0.60
N ALA A 44 19.56 1.31 0.45
CA ALA A 44 20.44 2.21 1.19
C ALA A 44 21.31 1.52 2.26
N ASN A 45 21.29 0.17 2.33
CA ASN A 45 21.99 -0.63 3.36
C ASN A 45 21.62 -0.25 4.79
N ALA A 46 20.35 0.15 5.02
CA ALA A 46 19.85 0.46 6.35
C ALA A 46 19.82 -0.79 7.25
N THR A 47 19.89 -0.57 8.55
CA THR A 47 19.80 -1.67 9.52
C THR A 47 18.41 -2.31 9.51
N LEU A 48 18.31 -3.59 9.86
CA LEU A 48 17.02 -4.30 9.95
C LEU A 48 16.03 -3.60 10.88
N PHE A 49 16.53 -2.99 11.96
CA PHE A 49 15.70 -2.23 12.90
C PHE A 49 15.09 -0.98 12.25
N GLN A 50 15.87 -0.24 11.45
CA GLN A 50 15.38 0.93 10.71
C GLN A 50 14.32 0.52 9.68
N VAL A 51 14.57 -0.55 8.94
CA VAL A 51 13.58 -1.10 7.97
C VAL A 51 12.29 -1.46 8.69
N ALA A 52 12.37 -2.22 9.79
CA ALA A 52 11.19 -2.64 10.56
C ALA A 52 10.42 -1.44 11.13
N LEU A 53 11.11 -0.46 11.72
CA LEU A 53 10.49 0.71 12.33
C LEU A 53 9.77 1.57 11.29
N ILE A 54 10.41 1.87 10.16
CA ILE A 54 9.83 2.71 9.12
C ILE A 54 8.66 1.99 8.43
N THR A 55 8.79 0.69 8.17
CA THR A 55 7.69 -0.12 7.63
C THR A 55 6.49 -0.14 8.58
N LEU A 56 6.71 -0.27 9.88
CA LEU A 56 5.65 -0.21 10.87
C LEU A 56 4.95 1.15 10.89
N ILE A 57 5.71 2.25 10.85
CA ILE A 57 5.16 3.61 10.82
C ILE A 57 4.36 3.84 9.52
N ALA A 58 4.91 3.45 8.37
CA ALA A 58 4.23 3.60 7.08
C ALA A 58 2.90 2.82 7.03
N ASN A 59 2.84 1.68 7.70
CA ASN A 59 1.68 0.81 7.76
C ASN A 59 0.74 1.09 8.96
N ALA A 60 1.05 2.08 9.82
CA ALA A 60 0.25 2.38 11.02
C ALA A 60 -1.22 2.69 10.71
N ARG A 61 -1.53 3.22 9.52
CA ARG A 61 -2.91 3.46 9.04
C ARG A 61 -3.76 2.18 9.01
N TYR A 62 -3.16 1.01 8.77
CA TYR A 62 -3.90 -0.26 8.76
C TYR A 62 -4.44 -0.64 10.13
N LEU A 63 -3.85 -0.16 11.23
CA LEU A 63 -4.41 -0.32 12.57
C LEU A 63 -5.78 0.35 12.68
N LEU A 64 -5.90 1.59 12.17
CA LEU A 64 -7.18 2.32 12.17
C LEU A 64 -8.22 1.65 11.28
N MET A 65 -7.81 1.17 10.09
CA MET A 65 -8.68 0.43 9.19
C MET A 65 -9.16 -0.87 9.81
N SER A 66 -8.27 -1.61 10.46
CA SER A 66 -8.61 -2.85 11.18
C SER A 66 -9.59 -2.60 12.31
N CYS A 67 -9.43 -1.51 13.08
CA CYS A 67 -10.39 -1.10 14.12
C CYS A 67 -11.77 -0.78 13.52
N ALA A 68 -11.81 -0.10 12.38
CA ALA A 68 -13.07 0.21 11.70
C ALA A 68 -13.77 -1.06 11.16
N LEU A 69 -13.01 -2.00 10.58
CA LEU A 69 -13.55 -3.29 10.15
C LEU A 69 -14.02 -4.15 11.33
N ALA A 70 -13.30 -4.09 12.46
CA ALA A 70 -13.65 -4.85 13.65
C ALA A 70 -15.07 -4.53 14.16
N GLN A 71 -15.53 -3.29 13.99
CA GLN A 71 -16.88 -2.86 14.35
C GLN A 71 -17.98 -3.38 13.41
N ARG A 72 -17.59 -3.88 12.23
CA ARG A 72 -18.52 -4.38 11.21
C ARG A 72 -18.72 -5.89 11.27
N PHE A 73 -17.97 -6.61 12.11
CA PHE A 73 -18.20 -8.03 12.28
C PHE A 73 -19.53 -8.32 13.01
N ALA A 74 -20.19 -9.38 12.58
CA ALA A 74 -21.37 -9.88 13.29
C ALA A 74 -20.99 -10.32 14.72
N PRO A 75 -21.89 -10.14 15.71
CA PRO A 75 -21.70 -10.73 17.05
C PRO A 75 -21.46 -12.24 16.93
N GLY A 76 -20.44 -12.76 17.60
CA GLY A 76 -20.11 -14.18 17.56
C GLY A 76 -19.20 -14.62 16.42
N THR A 77 -18.73 -13.71 15.56
CA THR A 77 -17.74 -14.08 14.53
C THR A 77 -16.46 -14.65 15.18
N PRO A 78 -16.04 -15.89 14.84
CA PRO A 78 -14.86 -16.51 15.40
C PRO A 78 -13.59 -15.70 15.23
N PHE A 79 -12.70 -15.75 16.20
CA PHE A 79 -11.44 -15.00 16.20
C PHE A 79 -10.57 -15.29 14.97
N PHE A 80 -10.59 -16.55 14.51
CA PHE A 80 -9.82 -16.97 13.35
C PHE A 80 -10.19 -16.21 12.07
N HIS A 81 -11.49 -15.95 11.82
CA HIS A 81 -11.94 -15.15 10.69
C HIS A 81 -11.44 -13.69 10.79
N ARG A 82 -11.44 -13.13 11.99
CA ARG A 82 -10.92 -11.77 12.24
C ARG A 82 -9.43 -11.69 11.96
N LEU A 83 -8.67 -12.72 12.36
CA LEU A 83 -7.23 -12.79 12.16
C LEU A 83 -6.86 -12.86 10.66
N ILE A 84 -7.53 -13.73 9.90
CA ILE A 84 -7.28 -13.86 8.45
C ILE A 84 -7.60 -12.56 7.72
N ILE A 85 -8.71 -11.90 8.06
CA ILE A 85 -9.07 -10.63 7.43
C ILE A 85 -8.07 -9.54 7.82
N ALA A 86 -7.61 -9.51 9.08
CA ALA A 86 -6.63 -8.54 9.56
C ALA A 86 -5.25 -8.69 8.88
N TYR A 87 -4.91 -9.90 8.42
CA TYR A 87 -3.65 -10.15 7.71
C TYR A 87 -3.53 -9.32 6.42
N ASP A 88 -4.62 -9.17 5.67
CA ASP A 88 -4.59 -8.51 4.36
C ASP A 88 -5.54 -7.31 4.29
N VAL A 89 -5.42 -6.40 5.27
CA VAL A 89 -6.14 -5.13 5.25
C VAL A 89 -5.35 -4.12 4.43
N THR A 90 -5.69 -4.01 3.15
CA THR A 90 -5.17 -2.95 2.26
C THR A 90 -6.22 -1.87 2.03
N ASP A 91 -5.81 -0.72 1.45
CA ASP A 91 -6.73 0.40 1.18
C ASP A 91 -7.91 -0.04 0.30
N GLU A 92 -7.65 -0.88 -0.70
CA GLU A 92 -8.64 -1.35 -1.65
C GLU A 92 -9.57 -2.39 -1.02
N LEU A 93 -8.99 -3.37 -0.32
CA LEU A 93 -9.77 -4.41 0.37
C LEU A 93 -10.63 -3.79 1.48
N PHE A 94 -10.09 -2.83 2.21
CA PHE A 94 -10.85 -2.02 3.16
C PHE A 94 -11.99 -1.30 2.45
N GLY A 95 -11.70 -0.58 1.34
CA GLY A 95 -12.68 0.20 0.60
C GLY A 95 -13.86 -0.62 0.10
N ILE A 96 -13.60 -1.78 -0.52
CA ILE A 96 -14.66 -2.66 -1.03
C ILE A 96 -15.44 -3.36 0.10
N THR A 97 -14.77 -3.66 1.21
CA THR A 97 -15.41 -4.36 2.34
C THR A 97 -16.26 -3.42 3.18
N ILE A 98 -15.75 -2.22 3.51
CA ILE A 98 -16.47 -1.26 4.37
C ILE A 98 -17.68 -0.63 3.65
N SER A 99 -17.65 -0.54 2.34
CA SER A 99 -18.73 0.04 1.52
C SER A 99 -19.96 -0.85 1.43
N ARG A 100 -19.87 -2.12 1.79
CA ARG A 100 -21.01 -3.05 1.74
C ARG A 100 -21.97 -2.79 2.89
N PRO A 101 -23.30 -2.84 2.64
CA PRO A 101 -24.29 -2.69 3.69
C PRO A 101 -24.31 -3.92 4.62
N GLY A 102 -24.66 -3.69 5.89
CA GLY A 102 -24.81 -4.75 6.89
C GLY A 102 -23.51 -5.20 7.55
N CYS A 103 -23.53 -6.36 8.19
CA CYS A 103 -22.37 -6.97 8.82
C CYS A 103 -21.37 -7.49 7.78
N LEU A 104 -20.09 -7.48 8.14
CA LEU A 104 -19.02 -7.98 7.30
C LEU A 104 -19.16 -9.50 7.13
N ASN A 105 -19.18 -9.96 5.87
CA ASN A 105 -19.14 -11.38 5.53
C ASN A 105 -17.68 -11.80 5.29
N PRO A 106 -17.08 -12.65 6.14
CA PRO A 106 -15.70 -13.09 6.01
C PRO A 106 -15.37 -13.74 4.66
N PHE A 107 -16.27 -14.52 4.11
CA PHE A 107 -16.04 -15.25 2.86
C PHE A 107 -15.93 -14.33 1.64
N TYR A 108 -16.64 -13.21 1.65
CA TYR A 108 -16.46 -12.20 0.61
C TYR A 108 -15.04 -11.62 0.62
N THR A 109 -14.54 -11.28 1.82
CA THR A 109 -13.20 -10.75 1.98
C THR A 109 -12.13 -11.80 1.62
N TYR A 110 -12.37 -13.08 1.96
CA TYR A 110 -11.47 -14.17 1.54
C TYR A 110 -11.33 -14.30 0.03
N GLY A 111 -12.46 -14.19 -0.70
CA GLY A 111 -12.42 -14.18 -2.16
C GLY A 111 -11.59 -13.04 -2.72
N ALA A 112 -11.68 -11.86 -2.11
CA ALA A 112 -10.90 -10.70 -2.51
C ALA A 112 -9.41 -10.88 -2.18
N ILE A 113 -9.06 -11.38 -0.99
CA ILE A 113 -7.68 -11.69 -0.57
C ILE A 113 -7.05 -12.73 -1.50
N LEU A 114 -7.78 -13.79 -1.83
CA LEU A 114 -7.30 -14.88 -2.69
C LEU A 114 -6.89 -14.40 -4.09
N LEU A 115 -7.49 -13.34 -4.56
CA LEU A 115 -7.13 -12.71 -5.84
C LEU A 115 -6.05 -11.64 -5.68
N ALA A 116 -6.15 -10.83 -4.63
CA ALA A 116 -5.30 -9.67 -4.42
C ALA A 116 -3.87 -10.07 -4.01
N ALA A 117 -3.70 -10.91 -2.99
CA ALA A 117 -2.39 -11.27 -2.46
C ALA A 117 -1.50 -12.00 -3.47
N PRO A 118 -1.97 -13.03 -4.23
CA PRO A 118 -1.17 -13.62 -5.29
C PRO A 118 -0.85 -12.65 -6.42
N ALA A 119 -1.83 -11.82 -6.84
CA ALA A 119 -1.59 -10.83 -7.89
C ALA A 119 -0.52 -9.83 -7.49
N TRP A 120 -0.47 -9.44 -6.21
CA TRP A 120 0.54 -8.57 -5.65
C TRP A 120 1.91 -9.23 -5.65
N ALA A 121 2.04 -10.44 -5.10
CA ALA A 121 3.29 -11.17 -5.00
C ALA A 121 3.89 -11.51 -6.38
N PHE A 122 3.05 -12.00 -7.31
CA PHE A 122 3.50 -12.26 -8.69
C PHE A 122 3.87 -10.97 -9.42
N GLY A 123 3.14 -9.88 -9.24
CA GLY A 123 3.46 -8.60 -9.83
C GLY A 123 4.86 -8.13 -9.45
N THR A 124 5.21 -8.18 -8.16
CA THR A 124 6.55 -7.85 -7.68
C THR A 124 7.62 -8.79 -8.25
N ALA A 125 7.38 -10.09 -8.24
CA ALA A 125 8.33 -11.05 -8.81
C ALA A 125 8.59 -10.81 -10.31
N PHE A 126 7.53 -10.59 -11.09
CA PHE A 126 7.65 -10.25 -12.51
C PHE A 126 8.30 -8.87 -12.73
N GLY A 127 8.06 -7.89 -11.85
CA GLY A 127 8.72 -6.60 -11.89
C GLY A 127 10.23 -6.71 -11.69
N ILE A 128 10.69 -7.57 -10.78
CA ILE A 128 12.13 -7.87 -10.60
C ILE A 128 12.72 -8.53 -11.83
N MET A 129 12.02 -9.50 -12.42
CA MET A 129 12.47 -10.21 -13.62
C MET A 129 12.56 -9.29 -14.85
N ALA A 130 11.55 -8.46 -15.06
CA ALA A 130 11.41 -7.60 -16.23
C ALA A 130 12.07 -6.22 -16.06
N GLY A 131 12.59 -5.88 -14.90
CA GLY A 131 13.06 -4.54 -14.56
C GLY A 131 14.13 -3.95 -15.47
N ASN A 132 14.88 -4.77 -16.23
CA ASN A 132 15.85 -4.31 -17.24
C ASN A 132 15.27 -4.27 -18.67
N ALA A 133 14.12 -4.87 -18.90
CA ALA A 133 13.53 -4.96 -20.24
C ALA A 133 12.61 -3.78 -20.55
N LEU A 134 12.17 -3.03 -19.53
CA LEU A 134 11.22 -1.95 -19.68
C LEU A 134 11.93 -0.59 -19.85
N PRO A 135 11.52 0.20 -20.86
CA PRO A 135 12.01 1.56 -21.00
C PRO A 135 11.54 2.41 -19.81
N LEU A 136 12.37 3.38 -19.38
CA LEU A 136 12.07 4.28 -18.25
C LEU A 136 10.68 4.94 -18.33
N ARG A 137 10.20 5.22 -19.54
CA ARG A 137 8.87 5.79 -19.77
C ARG A 137 7.74 4.87 -19.32
N ALA A 138 7.88 3.56 -19.51
CA ALA A 138 6.89 2.57 -19.07
C ALA A 138 6.89 2.45 -17.54
N VAL A 139 8.07 2.48 -16.92
CA VAL A 139 8.22 2.48 -15.46
C VAL A 139 7.57 3.70 -14.84
N SER A 140 7.82 4.90 -15.40
CA SER A 140 7.18 6.14 -14.93
C SER A 140 5.66 6.10 -15.08
N ALA A 141 5.15 5.56 -16.18
CA ALA A 141 3.70 5.42 -16.40
C ALA A 141 3.05 4.47 -15.37
N LEU A 142 3.70 3.36 -15.04
CA LEU A 142 3.23 2.44 -14.00
C LEU A 142 3.24 3.07 -12.62
N SER A 143 4.26 3.89 -12.30
CA SER A 143 4.31 4.63 -11.03
C SER A 143 3.17 5.66 -10.93
N VAL A 144 2.82 6.33 -12.02
CA VAL A 144 1.66 7.25 -12.07
C VAL A 144 0.34 6.51 -11.87
N ALA A 145 0.23 5.25 -12.30
CA ALA A 145 -0.96 4.44 -12.09
C ALA A 145 -1.31 4.25 -10.60
N LEU A 146 -0.30 4.23 -9.71
CA LEU A 146 -0.50 4.20 -8.25
C LEU A 146 -1.30 5.42 -7.76
N TYR A 147 -0.93 6.61 -8.21
CA TYR A 147 -1.66 7.84 -7.85
C TYR A 147 -3.09 7.85 -8.41
N GLY A 148 -3.26 7.35 -9.64
CA GLY A 148 -4.59 7.18 -10.24
C GLY A 148 -5.49 6.23 -9.44
N MET A 149 -4.92 5.15 -8.91
CA MET A 149 -5.63 4.21 -8.04
C MET A 149 -6.11 4.89 -6.75
N PHE A 150 -5.26 5.66 -6.06
CA PHE A 150 -5.67 6.40 -4.87
C PHE A 150 -6.78 7.42 -5.16
N LEU A 151 -6.69 8.15 -6.27
CA LEU A 151 -7.75 9.06 -6.69
C LEU A 151 -9.07 8.32 -6.96
N ALA A 152 -9.02 7.14 -7.58
CA ALA A 152 -10.20 6.33 -7.84
C ALA A 152 -10.91 5.86 -6.56
N ILE A 153 -10.17 5.64 -5.47
CA ILE A 153 -10.71 5.27 -4.17
C ILE A 153 -11.29 6.49 -3.43
N ILE A 154 -10.64 7.65 -3.51
CA ILE A 154 -10.98 8.85 -2.75
C ILE A 154 -12.16 9.63 -3.35
N ILE A 155 -12.24 9.72 -4.69
CA ILE A 155 -13.24 10.54 -5.38
C ILE A 155 -14.70 10.09 -5.11
N PRO A 156 -15.06 8.79 -5.17
CA PRO A 156 -16.45 8.37 -4.96
C PRO A 156 -17.02 8.71 -3.58
N PRO A 157 -16.30 8.48 -2.46
CA PRO A 157 -16.76 8.93 -1.13
C PRO A 157 -16.86 10.46 -1.02
N ALA A 158 -15.89 11.19 -1.60
CA ALA A 158 -15.89 12.66 -1.58
C ALA A 158 -17.10 13.25 -2.29
N ARG A 159 -17.56 12.64 -3.38
CA ARG A 159 -18.77 13.08 -4.09
C ARG A 159 -20.06 12.86 -3.28
N LYS A 160 -20.08 11.85 -2.42
CA LYS A 160 -21.26 11.49 -1.64
C LYS A 160 -21.36 12.26 -0.31
N ASN A 161 -20.23 12.68 0.25
CA ASN A 161 -20.18 13.32 1.56
C ASN A 161 -19.26 14.56 1.55
N LYS A 162 -19.87 15.73 1.76
CA LYS A 162 -19.14 17.01 1.79
C LYS A 162 -18.08 17.08 2.90
N VAL A 163 -18.32 16.43 4.04
CA VAL A 163 -17.33 16.39 5.14
C VAL A 163 -16.08 15.63 4.69
N VAL A 164 -16.24 14.51 4.00
CA VAL A 164 -15.12 13.76 3.44
C VAL A 164 -14.36 14.58 2.40
N ALA A 165 -15.07 15.30 1.52
CA ALA A 165 -14.45 16.18 0.54
C ALA A 165 -13.60 17.28 1.20
N VAL A 166 -14.14 17.93 2.24
CA VAL A 166 -13.40 18.97 2.99
C VAL A 166 -12.17 18.39 3.70
N LEU A 167 -12.30 17.23 4.34
CA LEU A 167 -11.18 16.55 4.99
C LEU A 167 -10.06 16.21 3.99
N ILE A 168 -10.42 15.76 2.79
CA ILE A 168 -9.45 15.46 1.73
C ILE A 168 -8.70 16.73 1.31
N VAL A 169 -9.43 17.83 1.06
CA VAL A 169 -8.81 19.11 0.69
C VAL A 169 -7.87 19.61 1.78
N ILE A 170 -8.30 19.56 3.05
CA ILE A 170 -7.47 19.94 4.20
C ILE A 170 -6.22 19.06 4.27
N SER A 171 -6.35 17.75 4.09
CA SER A 171 -5.22 16.81 4.12
C SER A 171 -4.21 17.11 3.01
N PHE A 172 -4.66 17.39 1.79
CA PHE A 172 -3.78 17.81 0.71
C PHE A 172 -3.10 19.14 0.99
N ALA A 173 -3.82 20.12 1.51
CA ALA A 173 -3.26 21.41 1.90
C ALA A 173 -2.19 21.26 2.99
N LEU A 174 -2.49 20.52 4.05
CA LEU A 174 -1.54 20.24 5.14
C LEU A 174 -0.31 19.49 4.64
N SER A 175 -0.46 18.51 3.76
CA SER A 175 0.65 17.78 3.15
C SER A 175 1.51 18.71 2.29
N PHE A 176 0.87 19.58 1.49
CA PHE A 176 1.58 20.57 0.67
C PHE A 176 2.35 21.55 1.53
N PHE A 177 1.73 22.16 2.54
CA PHE A 177 2.42 23.07 3.46
C PHE A 177 3.48 22.34 4.30
N GLY A 178 3.23 21.10 4.73
CA GLY A 178 4.18 20.28 5.47
C GLY A 178 5.45 19.98 4.68
N SER A 179 5.38 19.93 3.34
CA SER A 179 6.55 19.71 2.48
C SER A 179 7.55 20.87 2.50
N TYR A 180 7.14 22.07 2.90
CA TYR A 180 8.01 23.22 3.06
C TYR A 180 8.70 23.31 4.43
N VAL A 181 8.30 22.49 5.40
CA VAL A 181 8.93 22.47 6.73
C VAL A 181 10.14 21.54 6.70
N PRO A 182 11.38 22.01 6.96
CA PRO A 182 12.61 21.23 6.77
C PRO A 182 12.67 19.90 7.51
N GLY A 183 12.03 19.81 8.69
CA GLY A 183 11.95 18.57 9.48
C GLY A 183 10.94 17.55 8.94
N ILE A 184 9.84 18.04 8.35
CA ILE A 184 8.77 17.20 7.81
C ILE A 184 9.10 16.79 6.38
N SER A 185 9.73 17.66 5.60
CA SER A 185 10.17 17.37 4.23
C SER A 185 11.18 16.23 4.19
N ALA A 186 12.10 16.13 5.15
CA ALA A 186 13.03 15.01 5.25
C ALA A 186 12.30 13.66 5.47
N CYS A 187 11.22 13.66 6.22
CA CYS A 187 10.40 12.47 6.44
C CYS A 187 9.53 12.11 5.21
N LEU A 188 9.02 13.12 4.49
CA LEU A 188 8.20 12.95 3.28
C LEU A 188 9.05 12.63 2.04
N LEU A 189 10.26 13.16 1.93
CA LEU A 189 11.20 12.88 0.83
C LEU A 189 11.72 11.45 0.86
N TYR A 190 11.74 10.79 2.03
CA TYR A 190 12.06 9.36 2.12
C TYR A 190 10.99 8.45 1.48
N THR A 191 9.81 8.97 1.20
CA THR A 191 8.71 8.26 0.53
C THR A 191 8.54 8.66 -0.93
N SER A 192 9.32 9.61 -1.42
CA SER A 192 9.25 10.12 -2.80
C SER A 192 10.50 9.73 -3.57
N PRO A 193 10.41 9.07 -4.74
CA PRO A 193 11.59 8.81 -5.56
C PRO A 193 12.21 10.13 -5.97
N SER A 194 13.48 10.35 -5.61
CA SER A 194 14.24 11.51 -6.07
C SER A 194 14.41 11.41 -7.59
N PRO A 195 14.11 12.46 -8.37
CA PRO A 195 14.36 12.47 -9.80
C PRO A 195 15.82 12.78 -10.16
N ARG A 196 16.73 12.66 -9.21
CA ARG A 196 18.17 12.88 -9.43
C ARG A 196 18.92 11.62 -9.04
N ASP A 197 19.17 10.80 -10.04
CA ASP A 197 20.37 10.01 -10.42
C ASP A 197 19.98 9.03 -11.52
#